data_3216dddc0b1bee582400d1bebef9f90f
#
_entry.id   3216dddc0b1bee582400d1bebef9f90f
#
_cell.length_a   1.000
_cell.length_b   1.000
_cell.length_c   1.000
_cell.angle_alpha   90.00
_cell.angle_beta   90.00
_cell.angle_gamma   90.00
#
_symmetry.space_group_name_H-M   'P 1'
#
loop_
_entity.id
_entity.type
_entity.pdbx_description
1 polymer ?
#
loop_
_entity_poly.entity_id
_entity_poly.type
_entity_poly.pdbx_seq_one_letter_code
_entity_poly.pdbx_strand_id
1 'polypeptide(L)'
;MPAAVTEWIETNSYLECAHVHNDILDTYQDDFAKYKSRVSPALLRKVLRSVALQAGSKFVYRQVADDVHSSVIKDALHLLTLAGLIKPVTHSDGNGVPLGAEENESYRKYLFLDLGLMQTMLGTPAANVLLASDVDFVNKGAASEMFAGLELVKNHDCFQKAEMYYWQNLSRGTNAEIDYLEAKDGMVLPIEVKATTRGSMQSLWLFMRKKSLSNAVRTSLENFGEFEYIDKESQNALRHVEVIPLYALSNL
;
A
#
# COMPACT_ATOMS: atom_id res chain seq x y z
N MET A 1 8.39 -9.73 -8.91
CA MET A 1 7.83 -10.69 -9.92
C MET A 1 8.67 -11.95 -9.97
N PRO A 2 8.06 -13.17 -10.00
CA PRO A 2 8.81 -14.44 -10.05
C PRO A 2 9.82 -14.53 -11.19
N ALA A 3 9.43 -14.12 -12.41
CA ALA A 3 10.32 -14.13 -13.56
C ALA A 3 11.61 -13.31 -13.36
N ALA A 4 11.50 -12.12 -12.76
CA ALA A 4 12.68 -11.30 -12.46
C ALA A 4 13.56 -11.91 -11.36
N VAL A 5 12.98 -12.67 -10.43
CA VAL A 5 13.73 -13.40 -9.40
C VAL A 5 14.49 -14.58 -10.05
N THR A 6 13.85 -15.32 -10.96
CA THR A 6 14.52 -16.38 -11.73
C THR A 6 15.70 -15.81 -12.52
N GLU A 7 15.47 -14.72 -13.24
CA GLU A 7 16.51 -14.02 -14.00
C GLU A 7 17.69 -13.59 -13.13
N TRP A 8 17.39 -13.06 -11.93
CA TRP A 8 18.42 -12.71 -10.95
C TRP A 8 19.26 -13.92 -10.52
N ILE A 9 18.62 -15.05 -10.24
CA ILE A 9 19.30 -16.27 -9.81
C ILE A 9 20.22 -16.80 -10.92
N GLU A 10 19.81 -16.69 -12.18
CA GLU A 10 20.55 -17.21 -13.33
C GLU A 10 21.69 -16.28 -13.75
N THR A 11 21.47 -14.96 -13.73
CA THR A 11 22.40 -13.99 -14.32
C THR A 11 23.16 -13.14 -13.33
N ASN A 12 22.65 -13.02 -12.08
CA ASN A 12 23.11 -12.07 -11.05
C ASN A 12 23.17 -10.62 -11.60
N SER A 13 22.29 -10.28 -12.53
CA SER A 13 22.24 -9.00 -13.24
C SER A 13 20.94 -8.23 -12.96
N TYR A 14 21.04 -7.08 -12.30
CA TYR A 14 19.89 -6.19 -12.14
C TYR A 14 19.39 -5.59 -13.45
N LEU A 15 20.27 -5.46 -14.45
CA LEU A 15 19.90 -4.97 -15.78
C LEU A 15 18.95 -5.95 -16.47
N GLU A 16 19.26 -7.25 -16.41
CA GLU A 16 18.39 -8.29 -16.99
C GLU A 16 17.05 -8.36 -16.24
N CYS A 17 17.05 -8.23 -14.92
CA CYS A 17 15.81 -8.10 -14.16
C CYS A 17 14.97 -6.89 -14.60
N ALA A 18 15.61 -5.76 -14.90
CA ALA A 18 14.91 -4.57 -15.40
C ALA A 18 14.32 -4.79 -16.80
N HIS A 19 15.02 -5.54 -17.67
CA HIS A 19 14.49 -5.96 -18.98
C HIS A 19 13.22 -6.79 -18.81
N VAL A 20 13.25 -7.82 -17.93
CA VAL A 20 12.07 -8.64 -17.60
C VAL A 20 10.91 -7.80 -17.09
N HIS A 21 11.16 -6.82 -16.22
CA HIS A 21 10.11 -5.93 -15.72
C HIS A 21 9.51 -5.06 -16.84
N ASN A 22 10.33 -4.53 -17.75
CA ASN A 22 9.85 -3.73 -18.88
C ASN A 22 9.01 -4.59 -19.83
N ASP A 23 9.45 -5.78 -20.18
CA ASP A 23 8.73 -6.71 -21.07
C ASP A 23 7.34 -7.06 -20.48
N ILE A 24 7.26 -7.27 -19.16
CA ILE A 24 5.99 -7.52 -18.47
C ILE A 24 5.09 -6.28 -18.53
N LEU A 25 5.64 -5.09 -18.26
CA LEU A 25 4.86 -3.84 -18.30
C LEU A 25 4.35 -3.54 -19.69
N ASP A 26 5.17 -3.74 -20.72
CA ASP A 26 4.80 -3.54 -22.12
C ASP A 26 3.70 -4.53 -22.52
N THR A 27 3.84 -5.80 -22.15
CA THR A 27 2.82 -6.83 -22.40
C THR A 27 1.47 -6.43 -21.80
N TYR A 28 1.43 -5.98 -20.53
CA TYR A 28 0.18 -5.53 -19.90
C TYR A 28 -0.40 -4.30 -20.60
N GLN A 29 0.44 -3.35 -21.01
CA GLN A 29 -0.01 -2.13 -21.66
C GLN A 29 -0.52 -2.38 -23.08
N ASP A 30 0.04 -3.35 -23.80
CA ASP A 30 -0.41 -3.76 -25.11
C ASP A 30 -1.75 -4.49 -25.04
N ASP A 31 -1.97 -5.27 -23.99
CA ASP A 31 -3.23 -5.94 -23.73
C ASP A 31 -4.39 -4.98 -23.48
N PHE A 32 -4.13 -3.73 -23.06
CA PHE A 32 -5.17 -2.72 -22.92
C PHE A 32 -5.98 -2.47 -24.20
N ALA A 33 -5.39 -2.69 -25.37
CA ALA A 33 -6.09 -2.58 -26.64
C ALA A 33 -7.17 -3.66 -26.84
N LYS A 34 -7.09 -4.78 -26.10
CA LYS A 34 -8.03 -5.90 -26.15
C LYS A 34 -9.30 -5.65 -25.34
N TYR A 35 -9.25 -4.73 -24.38
CA TYR A 35 -10.42 -4.38 -23.56
C TYR A 35 -11.39 -3.52 -24.36
N LYS A 36 -12.49 -4.12 -24.79
CA LYS A 36 -13.61 -3.40 -25.45
C LYS A 36 -14.40 -2.63 -24.37
N SER A 37 -13.93 -1.46 -23.98
CA SER A 37 -14.58 -0.63 -22.96
C SER A 37 -14.71 0.82 -23.46
N ARG A 38 -15.47 1.63 -22.68
CA ARG A 38 -15.57 3.09 -22.89
C ARG A 38 -14.26 3.82 -22.53
N VAL A 39 -13.30 3.12 -21.90
CA VAL A 39 -12.02 3.67 -21.48
C VAL A 39 -10.98 3.39 -22.55
N SER A 40 -10.32 4.42 -23.04
CA SER A 40 -9.27 4.27 -24.04
C SER A 40 -8.01 3.62 -23.44
N PRO A 41 -7.24 2.83 -24.22
CA PRO A 41 -5.95 2.29 -23.80
C PRO A 41 -4.98 3.36 -23.31
N ALA A 42 -4.99 4.53 -23.92
CA ALA A 42 -4.15 5.66 -23.53
C ALA A 42 -4.50 6.15 -22.09
N LEU A 43 -5.79 6.20 -21.75
CA LEU A 43 -6.22 6.58 -20.42
C LEU A 43 -5.87 5.49 -19.38
N LEU A 44 -6.01 4.20 -19.73
CA LEU A 44 -5.60 3.10 -18.84
C LEU A 44 -4.10 3.20 -18.50
N ARG A 45 -3.24 3.49 -19.48
CA ARG A 45 -1.80 3.73 -19.25
C ARG A 45 -1.56 4.93 -18.34
N LYS A 46 -2.27 6.05 -18.55
CA LYS A 46 -2.16 7.23 -17.67
C LYS A 46 -2.60 6.93 -16.24
N VAL A 47 -3.73 6.23 -16.07
CA VAL A 47 -4.24 5.86 -14.75
C VAL A 47 -3.28 4.91 -14.04
N LEU A 48 -2.77 3.87 -14.72
CA LEU A 48 -1.82 2.93 -14.14
C LEU A 48 -0.53 3.63 -13.67
N ARG A 49 0.02 4.54 -14.50
CA ARG A 49 1.18 5.36 -14.11
C ARG A 49 0.86 6.28 -12.93
N SER A 50 -0.35 6.86 -12.91
CA SER A 50 -0.77 7.74 -11.81
C SER A 50 -0.94 6.98 -10.50
N VAL A 51 -1.36 5.72 -10.52
CA VAL A 51 -1.37 4.84 -9.35
C VAL A 51 0.04 4.65 -8.78
N ALA A 52 1.02 4.40 -9.65
CA ALA A 52 2.42 4.29 -9.23
C ALA A 52 2.95 5.59 -8.61
N LEU A 53 2.63 6.75 -9.21
CA LEU A 53 3.06 8.07 -8.72
C LEU A 53 2.39 8.47 -7.39
N GLN A 54 1.18 7.98 -7.12
CA GLN A 54 0.40 8.29 -5.91
C GLN A 54 0.47 7.16 -4.87
N ALA A 55 1.39 6.21 -5.02
CA ALA A 55 1.57 5.12 -4.06
C ALA A 55 1.75 5.67 -2.63
N GLY A 56 1.15 5.01 -1.64
CA GLY A 56 1.18 5.44 -0.24
C GLY A 56 0.31 6.67 0.08
N SER A 57 -0.48 7.15 -0.86
CA SER A 57 -1.33 8.33 -0.65
C SER A 57 -2.76 8.09 -1.15
N LYS A 58 -3.70 8.85 -0.59
CA LYS A 58 -5.06 8.89 -1.12
C LYS A 58 -5.03 9.27 -2.60
N PHE A 59 -5.70 8.47 -3.43
CA PHE A 59 -5.74 8.70 -4.88
C PHE A 59 -6.54 9.95 -5.24
N VAL A 60 -5.91 10.86 -5.98
CA VAL A 60 -6.47 12.13 -6.43
C VAL A 60 -6.73 12.06 -7.95
N TYR A 61 -7.99 11.97 -8.34
CA TYR A 61 -8.39 11.80 -9.75
C TYR A 61 -7.84 12.89 -10.69
N ARG A 62 -7.81 14.15 -10.24
CA ARG A 62 -7.30 15.29 -11.03
C ARG A 62 -5.82 15.18 -11.39
N GLN A 63 -5.04 14.43 -10.60
CA GLN A 63 -3.61 14.19 -10.90
C GLN A 63 -3.40 13.21 -12.08
N VAL A 64 -4.43 12.54 -12.55
CA VAL A 64 -4.37 11.70 -13.74
C VAL A 64 -4.47 12.54 -15.01
N ALA A 65 -5.51 13.36 -15.09
CA ALA A 65 -5.81 14.24 -16.22
C ALA A 65 -6.87 15.27 -15.79
N ASP A 66 -6.59 16.54 -16.02
CA ASP A 66 -7.49 17.63 -15.63
C ASP A 66 -8.74 17.71 -16.52
N ASP A 67 -8.64 17.20 -17.74
CA ASP A 67 -9.66 17.25 -18.81
C ASP A 67 -10.56 16.01 -18.82
N VAL A 68 -10.31 15.02 -17.95
CA VAL A 68 -11.08 13.77 -17.93
C VAL A 68 -12.03 13.75 -16.73
N HIS A 69 -13.31 13.45 -17.00
CA HIS A 69 -14.30 13.34 -15.94
C HIS A 69 -13.97 12.20 -14.97
N SER A 70 -14.13 12.45 -13.67
CA SER A 70 -13.74 11.50 -12.61
C SER A 70 -14.42 10.13 -12.70
N SER A 71 -15.65 10.06 -13.28
CA SER A 71 -16.33 8.77 -13.51
C SER A 71 -15.56 7.88 -14.47
N VAL A 72 -14.99 8.45 -15.55
CA VAL A 72 -14.21 7.68 -16.54
C VAL A 72 -12.88 7.17 -15.92
N ILE A 73 -12.28 7.97 -15.02
CA ILE A 73 -11.08 7.53 -14.28
C ILE A 73 -11.46 6.40 -13.31
N LYS A 74 -12.64 6.47 -12.67
CA LYS A 74 -13.14 5.37 -11.81
C LYS A 74 -13.35 4.09 -12.61
N ASP A 75 -13.92 4.17 -13.81
CA ASP A 75 -14.09 3.02 -14.71
C ASP A 75 -12.73 2.43 -15.09
N ALA A 76 -11.72 3.28 -15.37
CA ALA A 76 -10.35 2.83 -15.63
C ALA A 76 -9.72 2.10 -14.42
N LEU A 77 -9.85 2.66 -13.21
CA LEU A 77 -9.37 2.03 -11.98
C LEU A 77 -10.08 0.69 -11.73
N HIS A 78 -11.38 0.62 -11.99
CA HIS A 78 -12.13 -0.63 -11.87
C HIS A 78 -11.60 -1.70 -12.84
N LEU A 79 -11.37 -1.35 -14.11
CA LEU A 79 -10.80 -2.26 -15.10
C LEU A 79 -9.41 -2.75 -14.70
N LEU A 80 -8.53 -1.85 -14.24
CA LEU A 80 -7.20 -2.21 -13.78
C LEU A 80 -7.25 -3.12 -12.52
N THR A 81 -8.24 -2.92 -11.66
CA THR A 81 -8.49 -3.78 -10.49
C THR A 81 -8.96 -5.17 -10.92
N LEU A 82 -9.88 -5.25 -11.88
CA LEU A 82 -10.34 -6.54 -12.44
C LEU A 82 -9.22 -7.28 -13.17
N ALA A 83 -8.32 -6.56 -13.83
CA ALA A 83 -7.13 -7.13 -14.45
C ALA A 83 -6.05 -7.58 -13.44
N GLY A 84 -6.24 -7.30 -12.14
CA GLY A 84 -5.28 -7.63 -11.09
C GLY A 84 -4.01 -6.79 -11.08
N LEU A 85 -3.97 -5.68 -11.85
CA LEU A 85 -2.79 -4.81 -11.93
C LEU A 85 -2.68 -3.85 -10.75
N ILE A 86 -3.81 -3.55 -10.13
CA ILE A 86 -3.90 -2.73 -8.92
C ILE A 86 -4.90 -3.35 -7.93
N LYS A 87 -4.73 -3.04 -6.66
CA LYS A 87 -5.66 -3.43 -5.59
C LYS A 87 -6.07 -2.19 -4.78
N PRO A 88 -7.38 -1.93 -4.61
CA PRO A 88 -7.84 -0.84 -3.76
C PRO A 88 -7.57 -1.14 -2.28
N VAL A 89 -7.19 -0.11 -1.55
CA VAL A 89 -7.18 -0.04 -0.08
C VAL A 89 -8.20 1.02 0.29
N THR A 90 -9.33 0.61 0.87
CA THR A 90 -10.48 1.50 1.08
C THR A 90 -10.46 2.05 2.50
N HIS A 91 -10.85 3.30 2.67
CA HIS A 91 -11.01 3.88 4.00
C HIS A 91 -12.11 3.14 4.76
N SER A 92 -11.84 2.78 6.02
CA SER A 92 -12.83 2.33 6.99
C SER A 92 -12.76 3.20 8.24
N ASP A 93 -13.91 3.46 8.86
CA ASP A 93 -13.92 4.18 10.14
C ASP A 93 -13.28 3.35 11.26
N GLY A 94 -13.29 2.02 11.15
CA GLY A 94 -12.58 1.12 12.07
C GLY A 94 -13.13 1.14 13.50
N ASN A 95 -14.46 1.27 13.66
CA ASN A 95 -15.08 1.19 14.99
C ASN A 95 -15.27 -0.26 15.47
N GLY A 96 -15.11 -1.24 14.57
CA GLY A 96 -15.28 -2.66 14.86
C GLY A 96 -15.11 -3.53 13.63
N VAL A 97 -15.45 -4.81 13.75
CA VAL A 97 -15.44 -5.77 12.65
C VAL A 97 -16.88 -6.18 12.29
N PRO A 98 -17.17 -6.42 11.00
CA PRO A 98 -16.26 -6.40 9.85
C PRO A 98 -15.89 -4.98 9.40
N LEU A 99 -14.62 -4.77 9.04
CA LEU A 99 -14.10 -3.46 8.63
C LEU A 99 -14.84 -2.85 7.44
N GLY A 100 -15.32 -3.69 6.50
CA GLY A 100 -16.06 -3.27 5.33
C GLY A 100 -17.46 -2.69 5.62
N ALA A 101 -18.01 -2.92 6.82
CA ALA A 101 -19.31 -2.36 7.19
C ALA A 101 -19.30 -0.82 7.27
N GLU A 102 -18.13 -0.22 7.45
CA GLU A 102 -17.94 1.23 7.59
C GLU A 102 -17.00 1.80 6.52
N GLU A 103 -16.95 1.16 5.35
CA GLU A 103 -16.09 1.61 4.27
C GLU A 103 -16.59 2.89 3.60
N ASN A 104 -15.65 3.73 3.17
CA ASN A 104 -15.92 4.92 2.38
C ASN A 104 -15.14 4.86 1.07
N GLU A 105 -15.81 4.43 0.01
CA GLU A 105 -15.22 4.28 -1.33
C GLU A 105 -14.71 5.58 -1.96
N SER A 106 -15.10 6.74 -1.45
CA SER A 106 -14.59 8.04 -1.92
C SER A 106 -13.14 8.29 -1.48
N TYR A 107 -12.66 7.49 -0.55
CA TYR A 107 -11.33 7.58 0.01
C TYR A 107 -10.61 6.25 -0.20
N ARG A 108 -9.83 6.17 -1.27
CA ARG A 108 -9.05 4.98 -1.64
C ARG A 108 -7.60 5.33 -1.88
N LYS A 109 -6.73 4.44 -1.45
CA LYS A 109 -5.37 4.26 -1.94
C LYS A 109 -5.34 3.05 -2.88
N TYR A 110 -4.27 2.87 -3.62
CA TYR A 110 -4.12 1.70 -4.47
C TYR A 110 -2.74 1.09 -4.31
N LEU A 111 -2.70 -0.21 -4.15
CA LEU A 111 -1.48 -1.00 -4.30
C LEU A 111 -1.27 -1.32 -5.77
N PHE A 112 -0.03 -1.25 -6.22
CA PHE A 112 0.39 -1.78 -7.50
C PHE A 112 0.62 -3.29 -7.39
N LEU A 113 0.50 -4.03 -8.50
CA LEU A 113 0.66 -5.48 -8.53
C LEU A 113 1.97 -5.96 -7.90
N ASP A 114 3.05 -5.24 -8.14
CA ASP A 114 4.40 -5.60 -7.68
C ASP A 114 5.26 -4.35 -7.52
N LEU A 115 6.07 -4.31 -6.47
CA LEU A 115 6.93 -3.17 -6.16
C LEU A 115 8.00 -2.94 -7.24
N GLY A 116 8.59 -4.01 -7.79
CA GLY A 116 9.61 -3.92 -8.83
C GLY A 116 9.05 -3.33 -10.12
N LEU A 117 7.85 -3.77 -10.53
CA LEU A 117 7.14 -3.20 -11.68
C LEU A 117 6.79 -1.72 -11.46
N MET A 118 6.33 -1.37 -10.26
CA MET A 118 6.04 0.03 -9.90
C MET A 118 7.29 0.90 -10.03
N GLN A 119 8.41 0.47 -9.46
CA GLN A 119 9.67 1.20 -9.53
C GLN A 119 10.18 1.34 -10.97
N THR A 120 10.08 0.27 -11.77
CA THR A 120 10.45 0.29 -13.19
C THR A 120 9.59 1.30 -13.97
N MET A 121 8.28 1.32 -13.74
CA MET A 121 7.35 2.29 -14.34
C MET A 121 7.69 3.74 -13.98
N LEU A 122 8.22 3.97 -12.77
CA LEU A 122 8.65 5.29 -12.31
C LEU A 122 10.06 5.68 -12.78
N GLY A 123 10.75 4.79 -13.50
CA GLY A 123 12.12 5.02 -13.96
C GLY A 123 13.19 4.92 -12.86
N THR A 124 12.86 4.26 -11.76
CA THR A 124 13.78 3.99 -10.64
C THR A 124 14.01 2.49 -10.47
N PRO A 125 14.64 1.81 -11.45
CA PRO A 125 14.87 0.38 -11.35
C PRO A 125 15.73 0.04 -10.13
N ALA A 126 15.52 -1.16 -9.58
CA ALA A 126 16.18 -1.65 -8.37
C ALA A 126 17.71 -1.54 -8.42
N ALA A 127 18.31 -1.63 -9.63
CA ALA A 127 19.75 -1.42 -9.85
C ALA A 127 20.25 -0.06 -9.33
N ASN A 128 19.50 1.01 -9.61
CA ASN A 128 19.87 2.37 -9.15
C ASN A 128 19.71 2.52 -7.63
N VAL A 129 18.79 1.74 -7.04
CA VAL A 129 18.50 1.72 -5.61
C VAL A 129 19.64 1.06 -4.82
N LEU A 130 20.17 -0.04 -5.32
CA LEU A 130 21.15 -0.87 -4.63
C LEU A 130 22.60 -0.36 -4.81
N LEU A 131 22.87 0.37 -5.90
CA LEU A 131 24.19 0.96 -6.17
C LEU A 131 24.39 2.31 -5.47
N ALA A 132 23.32 2.90 -4.94
CA ALA A 132 23.37 4.20 -4.26
C ALA A 132 23.47 3.98 -2.75
N SER A 133 24.67 4.07 -2.21
CA SER A 133 24.96 3.87 -0.78
C SER A 133 24.28 4.88 0.16
N ASP A 134 23.80 6.03 -0.34
CA ASP A 134 23.23 7.13 0.46
C ASP A 134 22.14 7.96 -0.26
N VAL A 135 21.45 7.40 -1.25
CA VAL A 135 20.37 8.15 -1.89
C VAL A 135 19.17 8.20 -0.97
N ASP A 136 18.80 9.40 -0.55
CA ASP A 136 17.49 9.68 -0.01
C ASP A 136 16.42 9.38 -1.08
N PHE A 137 15.86 8.18 -1.00
CA PHE A 137 14.71 7.87 -1.85
C PHE A 137 13.56 8.77 -1.48
N VAL A 138 13.19 9.66 -2.38
CA VAL A 138 12.03 10.54 -2.26
C VAL A 138 10.75 9.75 -1.92
N ASN A 139 10.74 8.44 -2.17
CA ASN A 139 9.59 7.55 -1.97
C ASN A 139 9.86 6.35 -1.04
N LYS A 140 10.84 6.40 -0.12
CA LYS A 140 11.08 5.28 0.83
C LYS A 140 9.83 4.89 1.60
N GLY A 141 9.08 5.86 2.09
CA GLY A 141 7.83 5.64 2.82
C GLY A 141 6.78 4.95 1.95
N ALA A 142 6.53 5.46 0.75
CA ALA A 142 5.56 4.90 -0.19
C ALA A 142 5.94 3.47 -0.64
N ALA A 143 7.22 3.20 -0.88
CA ALA A 143 7.70 1.87 -1.22
C ALA A 143 7.54 0.88 -0.06
N SER A 144 7.81 1.30 1.18
CA SER A 144 7.63 0.47 2.37
C SER A 144 6.16 0.20 2.65
N GLU A 145 5.29 1.20 2.50
CA GLU A 145 3.85 1.04 2.63
C GLU A 145 3.29 0.10 1.54
N MET A 146 3.74 0.26 0.29
CA MET A 146 3.38 -0.64 -0.80
C MET A 146 3.81 -2.08 -0.51
N PHE A 147 5.05 -2.29 -0.07
CA PHE A 147 5.56 -3.62 0.27
C PHE A 147 4.75 -4.23 1.41
N ALA A 148 4.50 -3.46 2.50
CA ALA A 148 3.68 -3.90 3.62
C ALA A 148 2.27 -4.33 3.16
N GLY A 149 1.62 -3.53 2.33
CA GLY A 149 0.31 -3.88 1.78
C GLY A 149 0.31 -5.16 0.96
N LEU A 150 1.35 -5.39 0.15
CA LEU A 150 1.51 -6.63 -0.61
C LEU A 150 1.77 -7.85 0.29
N GLU A 151 2.52 -7.68 1.39
CA GLU A 151 2.71 -8.74 2.38
C GLU A 151 1.40 -9.06 3.11
N LEU A 152 0.62 -8.05 3.52
CA LEU A 152 -0.68 -8.24 4.14
C LEU A 152 -1.68 -8.95 3.20
N VAL A 153 -1.67 -8.63 1.90
CA VAL A 153 -2.51 -9.34 0.92
C VAL A 153 -2.23 -10.84 0.91
N LYS A 154 -1.00 -11.28 1.18
CA LYS A 154 -0.62 -12.70 1.23
C LYS A 154 -1.16 -13.42 2.46
N ASN A 155 -1.52 -12.70 3.52
CA ASN A 155 -2.13 -13.27 4.73
C ASN A 155 -3.58 -13.70 4.52
N HIS A 156 -4.26 -13.11 3.53
CA HIS A 156 -5.64 -13.47 3.26
C HIS A 156 -5.73 -14.86 2.61
N ASP A 157 -6.82 -15.56 2.92
CA ASP A 157 -7.12 -16.85 2.33
C ASP A 157 -7.15 -16.75 0.80
N CYS A 158 -6.47 -17.66 0.12
CA CYS A 158 -6.40 -17.68 -1.35
C CYS A 158 -7.75 -17.92 -2.04
N PHE A 159 -8.75 -18.41 -1.31
CA PHE A 159 -10.12 -18.62 -1.81
C PHE A 159 -11.01 -17.38 -1.65
N GLN A 160 -10.55 -16.36 -0.96
CA GLN A 160 -11.30 -15.12 -0.73
C GLN A 160 -10.57 -13.93 -1.38
N LYS A 161 -11.34 -12.98 -1.86
CA LYS A 161 -10.79 -11.72 -2.32
C LYS A 161 -10.28 -10.94 -1.10
N ALA A 162 -8.99 -10.72 -1.02
CA ALA A 162 -8.42 -9.88 0.02
C ALA A 162 -9.01 -8.45 -0.06
N GLU A 163 -9.69 -8.02 0.96
CA GLU A 163 -10.18 -6.66 1.13
C GLU A 163 -9.23 -5.92 2.04
N MET A 164 -8.72 -4.76 1.57
CA MET A 164 -7.70 -3.99 2.26
C MET A 164 -8.27 -2.67 2.76
N TYR A 165 -7.97 -2.34 3.99
CA TYR A 165 -8.49 -1.15 4.64
C TYR A 165 -7.38 -0.29 5.23
N TYR A 166 -7.64 1.03 5.29
CA TYR A 166 -6.83 2.01 6.00
C TYR A 166 -7.74 2.98 6.76
N TRP A 167 -7.19 3.77 7.64
CA TRP A 167 -7.95 4.82 8.31
C TRP A 167 -7.30 6.19 8.10
N GLN A 168 -8.10 7.19 7.90
CA GLN A 168 -7.69 8.59 7.88
C GLN A 168 -8.66 9.42 8.71
N ASN A 169 -8.13 10.34 9.51
CA ASN A 169 -8.99 11.28 10.23
C ASN A 169 -9.58 12.29 9.24
N LEU A 170 -10.87 12.20 8.98
CA LEU A 170 -11.57 13.09 8.04
C LEU A 170 -11.92 14.45 8.64
N SER A 171 -11.61 14.71 9.92
CA SER A 171 -11.85 16.01 10.56
C SER A 171 -10.91 17.07 10.00
N ARG A 172 -11.42 18.29 9.80
CA ARG A 172 -10.62 19.41 9.30
C ARG A 172 -9.42 19.70 10.20
N GLY A 173 -8.26 19.93 9.60
CA GLY A 173 -7.04 20.34 10.30
C GLY A 173 -6.21 19.21 10.91
N THR A 174 -6.53 17.94 10.62
CA THR A 174 -5.71 16.80 11.03
C THR A 174 -5.35 15.93 9.83
N ASN A 175 -4.10 15.49 9.78
CA ASN A 175 -3.59 14.57 8.75
C ASN A 175 -3.27 13.19 9.37
N ALA A 176 -3.92 12.83 10.49
CA ALA A 176 -3.66 11.53 11.12
C ALA A 176 -4.20 10.42 10.23
N GLU A 177 -3.35 9.43 10.00
CA GLU A 177 -3.63 8.28 9.15
C GLU A 177 -3.01 7.03 9.78
N ILE A 178 -3.65 5.88 9.59
CA ILE A 178 -3.14 4.54 9.85
C ILE A 178 -3.04 3.82 8.52
N ASP A 179 -1.86 3.32 8.21
CA ASP A 179 -1.53 2.79 6.88
C ASP A 179 -2.41 1.61 6.51
N TYR A 180 -2.65 0.66 7.45
CA TYR A 180 -3.53 -0.49 7.25
C TYR A 180 -4.34 -0.80 8.51
N LEU A 181 -5.53 -1.35 8.29
CA LEU A 181 -6.38 -1.96 9.32
C LEU A 181 -6.62 -3.42 8.96
N GLU A 182 -6.41 -4.31 9.92
CA GLU A 182 -6.74 -5.72 9.83
C GLU A 182 -7.78 -6.11 10.88
N ALA A 183 -8.48 -7.21 10.64
CA ALA A 183 -9.38 -7.83 11.61
C ALA A 183 -8.67 -9.05 12.21
N LYS A 184 -8.31 -9.00 13.48
CA LYS A 184 -7.64 -10.09 14.20
C LYS A 184 -8.37 -10.39 15.51
N ASP A 185 -8.71 -11.64 15.74
CA ASP A 185 -9.40 -12.12 16.95
C ASP A 185 -10.70 -11.34 17.28
N GLY A 186 -11.45 -10.95 16.23
CA GLY A 186 -12.69 -10.18 16.40
C GLY A 186 -12.50 -8.71 16.73
N MET A 187 -11.28 -8.20 16.67
CA MET A 187 -10.93 -6.81 16.95
C MET A 187 -10.25 -6.14 15.76
N VAL A 188 -10.28 -4.81 15.74
CA VAL A 188 -9.53 -4.00 14.78
C VAL A 188 -8.08 -3.94 15.23
N LEU A 189 -7.15 -4.32 14.35
CA LEU A 189 -5.71 -4.22 14.54
C LEU A 189 -5.15 -3.15 13.61
N PRO A 190 -4.75 -1.97 14.12
CA PRO A 190 -4.08 -0.96 13.33
C PRO A 190 -2.61 -1.33 13.09
N ILE A 191 -2.16 -1.09 11.87
CA ILE A 191 -0.79 -1.36 11.42
C ILE A 191 -0.19 -0.06 10.90
N GLU A 192 0.86 0.40 11.57
CA GLU A 192 1.64 1.58 11.20
C GLU A 192 2.93 1.15 10.51
N VAL A 193 3.12 1.55 9.27
CA VAL A 193 4.30 1.19 8.49
C VAL A 193 5.42 2.19 8.72
N LYS A 194 6.55 1.71 9.20
CA LYS A 194 7.77 2.51 9.36
C LYS A 194 8.96 1.79 8.74
N ALA A 195 9.68 2.52 7.90
CA ALA A 195 10.93 2.06 7.27
C ALA A 195 12.16 2.47 8.09
N THR A 196 11.98 2.90 9.33
CA THR A 196 13.06 3.38 10.21
C THR A 196 12.77 2.99 11.66
N THR A 197 13.81 2.99 12.48
CA THR A 197 13.71 2.76 13.94
C THR A 197 13.08 3.94 14.67
N ARG A 198 13.19 5.15 14.08
CA ARG A 198 12.65 6.40 14.62
C ARG A 198 11.47 6.87 13.77
N GLY A 199 10.49 7.46 14.40
CA GLY A 199 9.34 8.04 13.73
C GLY A 199 8.24 8.37 14.73
N SER A 200 7.48 9.42 14.43
CA SER A 200 6.31 9.78 15.23
C SER A 200 5.24 8.70 15.09
N MET A 201 4.62 8.35 16.21
CA MET A 201 3.47 7.43 16.30
C MET A 201 2.20 8.16 16.74
N GLN A 202 2.15 9.47 16.55
CA GLN A 202 1.03 10.29 17.02
C GLN A 202 -0.31 9.88 16.39
N SER A 203 -0.29 9.51 15.09
CA SER A 203 -1.49 9.00 14.42
C SER A 203 -1.99 7.70 15.04
N LEU A 204 -1.06 6.78 15.35
CA LEU A 204 -1.38 5.50 15.96
C LEU A 204 -1.99 5.69 17.36
N TRP A 205 -1.37 6.53 18.20
CA TRP A 205 -1.90 6.84 19.55
C TRP A 205 -3.27 7.50 19.46
N LEU A 206 -3.46 8.44 18.52
CA LEU A 206 -4.75 9.09 18.32
C LEU A 206 -5.83 8.07 17.92
N PHE A 207 -5.51 7.16 16.99
CA PHE A 207 -6.45 6.14 16.53
C PHE A 207 -6.80 5.17 17.65
N MET A 208 -5.79 4.59 18.32
CA MET A 208 -6.00 3.67 19.45
C MET A 208 -6.84 4.29 20.54
N ARG A 209 -6.65 5.59 20.82
CA ARG A 209 -7.43 6.35 21.79
C ARG A 209 -8.88 6.49 21.33
N LYS A 210 -9.09 6.95 20.09
CA LYS A 210 -10.44 7.15 19.52
C LYS A 210 -11.26 5.86 19.47
N LYS A 211 -10.60 4.72 19.26
CA LYS A 211 -11.24 3.41 19.10
C LYS A 211 -11.14 2.53 20.35
N SER A 212 -10.56 3.03 21.43
CA SER A 212 -10.35 2.29 22.68
C SER A 212 -9.59 0.97 22.49
N LEU A 213 -8.62 0.95 21.56
CA LEU A 213 -7.83 -0.25 21.24
C LEU A 213 -6.64 -0.37 22.19
N SER A 214 -6.31 -1.60 22.60
CA SER A 214 -5.15 -1.89 23.43
C SER A 214 -3.94 -2.36 22.65
N ASN A 215 -4.14 -2.95 21.46
CA ASN A 215 -3.09 -3.57 20.68
C ASN A 215 -2.93 -2.87 19.33
N ALA A 216 -1.68 -2.82 18.85
CA ALA A 216 -1.33 -2.31 17.55
C ALA A 216 -0.07 -3.01 17.02
N VAL A 217 0.19 -2.89 15.73
CA VAL A 217 1.43 -3.32 15.10
C VAL A 217 2.14 -2.12 14.51
N ARG A 218 3.46 -2.10 14.64
CA ARG A 218 4.35 -1.21 13.94
C ARG A 218 5.38 -2.02 13.17
N THR A 219 5.65 -1.65 11.90
CA THR A 219 6.76 -2.27 11.20
C THR A 219 8.10 -1.60 11.52
N SER A 220 9.18 -2.32 11.30
CA SER A 220 10.55 -1.85 11.41
C SER A 220 11.43 -2.50 10.35
N LEU A 221 12.59 -1.91 10.06
CA LEU A 221 13.68 -2.59 9.33
C LEU A 221 14.59 -3.39 10.26
N GLU A 222 14.37 -3.31 11.57
CA GLU A 222 15.06 -4.10 12.58
C GLU A 222 14.33 -5.40 12.87
N ASN A 223 14.77 -6.10 13.90
CA ASN A 223 14.22 -7.39 14.31
C ASN A 223 12.88 -7.22 15.06
N PHE A 224 12.24 -8.33 15.37
CA PHE A 224 11.03 -8.40 16.19
C PHE A 224 11.26 -7.75 17.56
N GLY A 225 10.22 -7.14 18.09
CA GLY A 225 10.20 -6.51 19.39
C GLY A 225 8.80 -6.14 19.83
N GLU A 226 8.70 -5.57 20.98
CA GLU A 226 7.45 -5.05 21.53
C GLU A 226 7.76 -3.92 22.51
N PHE A 227 6.79 -3.06 22.73
CA PHE A 227 6.85 -2.06 23.78
C PHE A 227 5.45 -1.65 24.25
N GLU A 228 5.41 -1.15 25.46
CA GLU A 228 4.19 -0.65 26.08
C GLU A 228 4.23 0.88 26.18
N TYR A 229 3.06 1.48 26.04
CA TYR A 229 2.85 2.90 26.21
C TYR A 229 1.68 3.16 27.14
N ILE A 230 1.91 3.97 28.19
CA ILE A 230 0.87 4.41 29.11
C ILE A 230 0.24 5.69 28.55
N ASP A 231 -0.99 5.59 28.05
CA ASP A 231 -1.74 6.70 27.50
C ASP A 231 -2.38 7.54 28.60
N LYS A 232 -1.67 8.60 29.00
CA LYS A 232 -2.11 9.51 30.08
C LYS A 232 -3.41 10.25 29.75
N GLU A 233 -3.71 10.44 28.46
CA GLU A 233 -4.93 11.11 27.99
C GLU A 233 -6.14 10.16 28.01
N SER A 234 -5.92 8.85 28.19
CA SER A 234 -6.94 7.80 28.30
C SER A 234 -6.92 7.14 29.69
N GLN A 235 -6.89 7.93 30.76
CA GLN A 235 -6.92 7.42 32.15
C GLN A 235 -5.81 6.41 32.49
N ASN A 236 -4.61 6.63 31.91
CA ASN A 236 -3.46 5.73 32.00
C ASN A 236 -3.72 4.34 31.37
N ALA A 237 -4.51 4.26 30.30
CA ALA A 237 -4.70 3.01 29.59
C ALA A 237 -3.37 2.48 29.06
N LEU A 238 -3.10 1.20 29.29
CA LEU A 238 -1.94 0.51 28.73
C LEU A 238 -2.19 0.18 27.27
N ARG A 239 -1.26 0.55 26.40
CA ARG A 239 -1.26 0.25 24.97
C ARG A 239 -0.05 -0.63 24.68
N HIS A 240 -0.27 -1.73 24.04
CA HIS A 240 0.77 -2.67 23.59
C HIS A 240 1.01 -2.53 22.10
N VAL A 241 2.28 -2.41 21.69
CA VAL A 241 2.66 -2.33 20.29
C VAL A 241 3.68 -3.41 19.98
N GLU A 242 3.28 -4.33 19.12
CA GLU A 242 4.16 -5.33 18.55
C GLU A 242 4.97 -4.71 17.40
N VAL A 243 6.28 -4.94 17.40
CA VAL A 243 7.19 -4.50 16.33
C VAL A 243 7.54 -5.68 15.46
N ILE A 244 7.16 -5.62 14.20
CA ILE A 244 7.36 -6.69 13.24
C ILE A 244 8.29 -6.21 12.12
N PRO A 245 9.33 -6.97 11.75
CA PRO A 245 10.11 -6.68 10.55
C PRO A 245 9.20 -6.59 9.33
N LEU A 246 9.47 -5.63 8.46
CA LEU A 246 8.64 -5.36 7.29
C LEU A 246 8.39 -6.62 6.44
N TYR A 247 9.41 -7.47 6.28
CA TYR A 247 9.34 -8.71 5.51
C TYR A 247 8.52 -9.83 6.19
N ALA A 248 8.20 -9.69 7.46
CA ALA A 248 7.51 -10.72 8.25
C ALA A 248 6.00 -10.45 8.42
N LEU A 249 5.49 -9.37 7.83
CA LEU A 249 4.06 -9.01 7.89
C LEU A 249 3.14 -10.09 7.31
N SER A 250 3.64 -10.94 6.42
CA SER A 250 2.89 -12.09 5.89
C SER A 250 2.63 -13.20 6.91
N ASN A 251 3.07 -13.05 8.16
CA ASN A 251 2.84 -14.01 9.25
C ASN A 251 2.08 -13.39 10.44
N LEU A 252 1.36 -12.30 10.22
CA LEU A 252 0.68 -11.52 11.26
C LEU A 252 -0.54 -12.25 11.90
#